data_0eb8008343a8935f4c862f34f9bd5cca
#
_entry.id   0eb8008343a8935f4c862f34f9bd5cca
#
_cell.length_a   1.000
_cell.length_b   1.000
_cell.length_c   1.000
_cell.angle_alpha   90.00
_cell.angle_beta   90.00
_cell.angle_gamma   90.00
#
_symmetry.space_group_name_H-M   'P 1'
#
loop_
_entity.id
_entity.type
_entity.pdbx_description
1 polymer ?
#
loop_
_entity_poly.entity_id
_entity_poly.type
_entity_poly.pdbx_seq_one_letter_code
_entity_poly.pdbx_strand_id
1 'polypeptide(L)'
;MNQKIIDILFILILISAPFKLANHIFALPGFIGGPFTRDFVVWPLLIGLIYTSYGQWKYGNIFYEWNKVKKYIIAYIVILLISLAWGFIIYPYWDMFFNGQAINDAKFAIALGVFNKIGINVEENTILLFWLVLKFVKNIILNTFYTFGGAYMIYCWYHDRVNEALQLLKNGTVVLLILIAVYGIVDMCYQNGQWWAQNFISVMWPILHTNTETTYFPMFLDARNRSLFLEASYFAIYMAFAFPILWWKMAESDGKVRVGLMVLYLILACELYLGLSRTGTALLLIELFLLMVVGIYKKNKAFLSFITCLFAGAILSFGAAIYFLQNYQVPAIPGERVPLAERKEKIIQEGLSLSEINKVSIKSYINESLFSLFDGEGKGKRAGSNQVRLGITKANIEIGLQHPLLGVGSGLDTAYLYEKFKDDQNGEIKYRFIKPLEEKGLLSSGSPVMCEYSSQFMQTGFLGIFFFILPMGYILVCFLRRLYRKIDNEKEFYAILFITLADIGIFATGFGNTVNITYCYWLILGISYVVEYTLRERKQLIIDKVEKCA
;
A
#
# COMPACT_ATOMS: atom_id res chain seq x y z
N MET A 1 -23.52 20.24 -5.39
CA MET A 1 -22.09 20.53 -5.13
C MET A 1 -21.40 20.97 -6.42
N ASN A 2 -20.30 21.76 -6.34
CA ASN A 2 -19.55 22.14 -7.54
C ASN A 2 -18.67 20.94 -7.98
N GLN A 3 -18.99 20.39 -9.13
CA GLN A 3 -18.33 19.19 -9.68
C GLN A 3 -16.83 19.41 -9.94
N LYS A 4 -16.44 20.61 -10.39
CA LYS A 4 -15.03 20.93 -10.64
C LYS A 4 -14.16 20.82 -9.37
N ILE A 5 -14.72 21.18 -8.20
CA ILE A 5 -14.01 21.04 -6.92
C ILE A 5 -13.80 19.56 -6.59
N ILE A 6 -14.82 18.73 -6.80
CA ILE A 6 -14.74 17.28 -6.60
C ILE A 6 -13.67 16.68 -7.50
N ASP A 7 -13.67 17.04 -8.77
CA ASP A 7 -12.72 16.52 -9.76
C ASP A 7 -11.27 16.94 -9.42
N ILE A 8 -11.07 18.17 -8.93
CA ILE A 8 -9.76 18.63 -8.44
C ILE A 8 -9.33 17.84 -7.21
N LEU A 9 -10.22 17.63 -6.23
CA LEU A 9 -9.90 16.83 -5.04
C LEU A 9 -9.56 15.39 -5.40
N PHE A 10 -10.28 14.80 -6.35
CA PHE A 10 -10.00 13.46 -6.84
C PHE A 10 -8.62 13.37 -7.52
N ILE A 11 -8.26 14.35 -8.36
CA ILE A 11 -6.93 14.44 -8.97
C ILE A 11 -5.84 14.61 -7.91
N LEU A 12 -6.07 15.45 -6.88
CA LEU A 12 -5.13 15.62 -5.78
C LEU A 12 -4.92 14.33 -4.99
N ILE A 13 -5.98 13.53 -4.77
CA ILE A 13 -5.88 12.19 -4.19
C ILE A 13 -4.98 11.31 -5.06
N LEU A 14 -5.19 11.26 -6.38
CA LEU A 14 -4.37 10.47 -7.30
C LEU A 14 -2.88 10.87 -7.27
N ILE A 15 -2.61 12.17 -7.29
CA ILE A 15 -1.23 12.68 -7.29
C ILE A 15 -0.53 12.44 -5.95
N SER A 16 -1.27 12.27 -4.87
CA SER A 16 -0.73 12.08 -3.53
C SER A 16 -0.01 10.75 -3.31
N ALA A 17 -0.08 9.81 -4.26
CA ALA A 17 0.48 8.46 -4.15
C ALA A 17 1.91 8.36 -3.62
N PRO A 18 2.87 9.10 -4.20
CA PRO A 18 4.27 8.99 -3.82
C PRO A 18 4.58 9.59 -2.45
N PHE A 19 3.74 10.50 -1.95
CA PHE A 19 4.03 11.36 -0.80
C PHE A 19 3.51 10.76 0.51
N LYS A 20 3.85 9.51 0.74
CA LYS A 20 3.70 8.84 2.02
C LYS A 20 4.87 9.22 2.93
N LEU A 21 4.61 9.51 4.19
CA LEU A 21 5.58 10.06 5.13
C LEU A 21 6.23 11.37 4.61
N ALA A 22 5.39 12.28 4.14
CA ALA A 22 5.82 13.61 3.71
C ALA A 22 6.49 14.41 4.84
N ASN A 23 7.22 15.46 4.46
CA ASN A 23 7.91 16.34 5.39
C ASN A 23 6.97 16.85 6.50
N HIS A 24 7.53 17.09 7.69
CA HIS A 24 6.81 17.58 8.87
C HIS A 24 5.99 18.85 8.63
N ILE A 25 6.39 19.70 7.67
CA ILE A 25 5.66 20.90 7.27
C ILE A 25 4.24 20.57 6.78
N PHE A 26 4.06 19.40 6.16
CA PHE A 26 2.77 18.93 5.64
C PHE A 26 2.04 18.01 6.60
N ALA A 27 2.56 17.78 7.81
CA ALA A 27 1.96 16.87 8.76
C ALA A 27 0.70 17.46 9.38
N LEU A 28 -0.36 16.66 9.49
CA LEU A 28 -1.53 16.99 10.31
C LEU A 28 -1.22 16.80 11.79
N PRO A 29 -1.88 17.56 12.68
CA PRO A 29 -1.83 17.28 14.11
C PRO A 29 -2.17 15.82 14.40
N GLY A 30 -1.40 15.16 15.28
CA GLY A 30 -1.54 13.71 15.52
C GLY A 30 -2.92 13.28 16.06
N PHE A 31 -3.69 14.21 16.66
CA PHE A 31 -5.06 13.92 17.10
C PHE A 31 -6.06 13.86 15.93
N ILE A 32 -5.80 14.54 14.81
CA ILE A 32 -6.62 14.50 13.58
C ILE A 32 -6.17 13.38 12.66
N GLY A 33 -4.88 13.34 12.34
CA GLY A 33 -4.32 12.41 11.34
C GLY A 33 -4.02 11.01 11.89
N GLY A 34 -3.85 10.86 13.22
CA GLY A 34 -3.51 9.59 13.83
C GLY A 34 -2.30 8.93 13.16
N PRO A 35 -2.41 7.65 12.73
CA PRO A 35 -1.35 6.95 12.04
C PRO A 35 -1.01 7.53 10.66
N PHE A 36 -1.90 8.32 10.06
CA PHE A 36 -1.76 8.92 8.73
C PHE A 36 -1.31 10.38 8.78
N THR A 37 -0.83 10.85 9.92
CA THR A 37 -0.45 12.26 10.18
C THR A 37 0.44 12.85 9.09
N ARG A 38 1.31 12.04 8.48
CA ARG A 38 2.29 12.46 7.47
C ARG A 38 1.94 12.03 6.05
N ASP A 39 0.83 11.35 5.83
CA ASP A 39 0.41 10.96 4.48
C ASP A 39 -0.27 12.14 3.80
N PHE A 40 0.30 12.63 2.70
CA PHE A 40 -0.21 13.83 2.03
C PHE A 40 -1.66 13.67 1.54
N VAL A 41 -2.06 12.45 1.20
CA VAL A 41 -3.44 12.13 0.78
C VAL A 41 -4.50 12.49 1.83
N VAL A 42 -4.12 12.58 3.10
CA VAL A 42 -5.05 12.92 4.19
C VAL A 42 -5.61 14.33 4.03
N TRP A 43 -4.85 15.26 3.43
CA TRP A 43 -5.33 16.62 3.18
C TRP A 43 -6.51 16.68 2.19
N PRO A 44 -6.40 16.20 0.95
CA PRO A 44 -7.53 16.21 0.02
C PRO A 44 -8.69 15.31 0.50
N LEU A 45 -8.40 14.23 1.26
CA LEU A 45 -9.42 13.40 1.87
C LEU A 45 -10.22 14.18 2.94
N LEU A 46 -9.56 14.90 3.84
CA LEU A 46 -10.19 15.70 4.89
C LEU A 46 -11.00 16.86 4.29
N ILE A 47 -10.41 17.61 3.34
CA ILE A 47 -11.10 18.69 2.62
C ILE A 47 -12.32 18.12 1.89
N GLY A 48 -12.18 16.99 1.23
CA GLY A 48 -13.27 16.30 0.54
C GLY A 48 -14.39 15.90 1.48
N LEU A 49 -14.06 15.38 2.66
CA LEU A 49 -15.04 15.05 3.70
C LEU A 49 -15.82 16.28 4.17
N ILE A 50 -15.10 17.36 4.52
CA ILE A 50 -15.71 18.61 4.96
C ILE A 50 -16.64 19.15 3.86
N TYR A 51 -16.17 19.17 2.62
CA TYR A 51 -16.94 19.65 1.48
C TYR A 51 -18.19 18.81 1.21
N THR A 52 -18.08 17.47 1.29
CA THR A 52 -19.20 16.54 1.12
C THR A 52 -20.22 16.68 2.25
N SER A 53 -19.75 16.83 3.51
CA SER A 53 -20.61 17.05 4.67
C SER A 53 -21.34 18.40 4.60
N TYR A 54 -20.67 19.45 4.15
CA TYR A 54 -21.30 20.75 3.89
C TYR A 54 -22.36 20.64 2.77
N GLY A 55 -22.04 19.91 1.70
CA GLY A 55 -23.00 19.63 0.63
C GLY A 55 -24.24 18.89 1.13
N GLN A 56 -24.06 17.87 1.96
CA GLN A 56 -25.15 17.13 2.60
C GLN A 56 -26.04 18.04 3.45
N TRP A 57 -25.40 18.90 4.27
CA TRP A 57 -26.14 19.86 5.12
C TRP A 57 -26.94 20.87 4.29
N LYS A 58 -26.35 21.39 3.21
CA LYS A 58 -26.97 22.47 2.40
C LYS A 58 -28.02 21.97 1.39
N TYR A 59 -27.78 20.82 0.76
CA TYR A 59 -28.58 20.34 -0.37
C TYR A 59 -29.36 19.06 -0.06
N GLY A 60 -28.99 18.31 0.99
CA GLY A 60 -29.50 16.97 1.24
C GLY A 60 -29.06 15.94 0.20
N ASN A 61 -29.35 14.69 0.42
CA ASN A 61 -29.20 13.57 -0.52
C ASN A 61 -27.81 13.40 -1.19
N ILE A 62 -26.74 13.91 -0.58
CA ILE A 62 -25.37 13.68 -1.06
C ILE A 62 -24.85 12.31 -0.59
N PHE A 63 -25.19 11.91 0.64
CA PHE A 63 -24.81 10.60 1.17
C PHE A 63 -25.73 9.50 0.64
N TYR A 64 -25.42 9.07 -0.58
CA TYR A 64 -26.21 8.06 -1.27
C TYR A 64 -26.07 6.68 -0.59
N GLU A 65 -27.21 5.95 -0.48
CA GLU A 65 -27.27 4.63 0.20
C GLU A 65 -26.65 4.61 1.62
N TRP A 66 -26.50 5.76 2.30
CA TRP A 66 -25.85 5.89 3.60
C TRP A 66 -26.30 4.85 4.63
N ASN A 67 -27.59 4.55 4.68
CA ASN A 67 -28.12 3.60 5.64
C ASN A 67 -27.54 2.18 5.50
N LYS A 68 -27.19 1.76 4.28
CA LYS A 68 -26.57 0.45 4.04
C LYS A 68 -25.09 0.47 4.45
N VAL A 69 -24.36 1.48 3.98
CA VAL A 69 -22.92 1.64 4.27
C VAL A 69 -22.68 1.88 5.76
N LYS A 70 -23.49 2.73 6.39
CA LYS A 70 -23.44 2.99 7.84
C LYS A 70 -23.60 1.71 8.66
N LYS A 71 -24.56 0.84 8.31
CA LYS A 71 -24.77 -0.43 9.01
C LYS A 71 -23.52 -1.31 8.95
N TYR A 72 -22.90 -1.40 7.77
CA TYR A 72 -21.67 -2.16 7.59
C TYR A 72 -20.51 -1.57 8.40
N ILE A 73 -20.25 -0.24 8.29
CA ILE A 73 -19.18 0.43 9.02
C ILE A 73 -19.35 0.26 10.54
N ILE A 74 -20.59 0.46 11.05
CA ILE A 74 -20.87 0.28 12.47
C ILE A 74 -20.66 -1.17 12.89
N ALA A 75 -21.15 -2.16 12.12
CA ALA A 75 -20.95 -3.56 12.42
C ALA A 75 -19.46 -3.92 12.48
N TYR A 76 -18.67 -3.43 11.54
CA TYR A 76 -17.22 -3.64 11.53
C TYR A 76 -16.54 -3.01 12.75
N ILE A 77 -16.84 -1.74 13.07
CA ILE A 77 -16.30 -1.07 14.27
C ILE A 77 -16.70 -1.82 15.54
N VAL A 78 -17.95 -2.25 15.66
CA VAL A 78 -18.44 -3.01 16.83
C VAL A 78 -17.66 -4.32 16.99
N ILE A 79 -17.42 -5.06 15.90
CA ILE A 79 -16.61 -6.29 15.93
C ILE A 79 -15.19 -5.99 16.41
N LEU A 80 -14.56 -4.93 15.91
CA LEU A 80 -13.21 -4.54 16.33
C LEU A 80 -13.17 -4.12 17.81
N LEU A 81 -14.19 -3.43 18.31
CA LEU A 81 -14.30 -3.05 19.72
C LEU A 81 -14.56 -4.25 20.62
N ILE A 82 -15.40 -5.21 20.19
CA ILE A 82 -15.61 -6.47 20.91
C ILE A 82 -14.30 -7.27 20.95
N SER A 83 -13.57 -7.36 19.84
CA SER A 83 -12.25 -7.98 19.78
C SER A 83 -11.26 -7.31 20.74
N LEU A 84 -11.23 -5.98 20.78
CA LEU A 84 -10.39 -5.23 21.71
C LEU A 84 -10.77 -5.50 23.17
N ALA A 85 -12.06 -5.46 23.50
CA ALA A 85 -12.54 -5.75 24.85
C ALA A 85 -12.22 -7.19 25.28
N TRP A 86 -12.40 -8.15 24.38
CA TRP A 86 -11.99 -9.53 24.58
C TRP A 86 -10.48 -9.63 24.82
N GLY A 87 -9.68 -8.96 23.97
CA GLY A 87 -8.23 -8.90 24.13
C GLY A 87 -7.82 -8.38 25.51
N PHE A 88 -8.44 -7.32 26.02
CA PHE A 88 -8.18 -6.81 27.37
C PHE A 88 -8.48 -7.83 28.48
N ILE A 89 -9.53 -8.64 28.32
CA ILE A 89 -9.91 -9.67 29.32
C ILE A 89 -8.88 -10.80 29.37
N ILE A 90 -8.41 -11.26 28.20
CA ILE A 90 -7.53 -12.43 28.11
C ILE A 90 -6.03 -12.08 28.13
N TYR A 91 -5.67 -10.78 28.18
CA TYR A 91 -4.28 -10.32 28.02
C TYR A 91 -3.38 -10.76 29.17
N PRO A 92 -2.37 -11.60 28.92
CA PRO A 92 -1.53 -12.12 30.00
C PRO A 92 -0.30 -11.24 30.33
N TYR A 93 -0.06 -10.17 29.56
CA TYR A 93 1.18 -9.39 29.59
C TYR A 93 0.99 -8.00 30.20
N TRP A 94 0.05 -7.82 31.13
CA TRP A 94 -0.20 -6.53 31.77
C TRP A 94 1.03 -5.97 32.49
N ASP A 95 1.85 -6.85 33.10
CA ASP A 95 3.07 -6.44 33.77
C ASP A 95 4.06 -5.75 32.83
N MET A 96 4.10 -6.14 31.56
CA MET A 96 4.93 -5.48 30.55
C MET A 96 4.47 -4.05 30.25
N PHE A 97 3.18 -3.74 30.42
CA PHE A 97 2.68 -2.39 30.29
C PHE A 97 2.93 -1.56 31.54
N PHE A 98 2.68 -2.11 32.72
CA PHE A 98 2.73 -1.37 33.99
C PHE A 98 4.14 -1.23 34.56
N ASN A 99 5.00 -2.23 34.38
CA ASN A 99 6.38 -2.23 34.88
C ASN A 99 7.42 -1.89 33.81
N GLY A 100 6.99 -1.75 32.57
CA GLY A 100 7.87 -1.52 31.43
C GLY A 100 8.08 -0.04 31.10
N GLN A 101 8.77 0.18 30.00
CA GLN A 101 9.04 1.52 29.45
C GLN A 101 7.79 2.21 28.87
N ALA A 102 6.59 1.65 29.02
CA ALA A 102 5.34 2.26 28.60
C ALA A 102 5.11 3.63 29.25
N ILE A 103 5.57 3.79 30.47
CA ILE A 103 5.55 5.04 31.26
C ILE A 103 6.41 6.13 30.62
N ASN A 104 7.42 5.76 29.83
CA ASN A 104 8.33 6.71 29.16
C ASN A 104 7.78 7.25 27.81
N ASP A 105 6.56 6.90 27.39
CA ASP A 105 5.95 7.50 26.20
C ASP A 105 5.67 8.99 26.45
N ALA A 106 6.30 9.87 25.67
CA ALA A 106 6.16 11.32 25.79
C ALA A 106 4.71 11.79 25.72
N LYS A 107 3.85 11.08 25.01
CA LYS A 107 2.40 11.39 24.92
C LYS A 107 1.64 10.99 26.18
N PHE A 108 2.07 9.92 26.83
CA PHE A 108 1.54 9.53 28.14
C PHE A 108 1.95 10.53 29.21
N ALA A 109 3.20 10.98 29.22
CA ALA A 109 3.67 12.02 30.14
C ALA A 109 2.87 13.33 30.02
N ILE A 110 2.48 13.72 28.80
CA ILE A 110 1.59 14.86 28.57
C ILE A 110 0.19 14.61 29.17
N ALA A 111 -0.39 13.43 28.96
CA ALA A 111 -1.67 13.06 29.52
C ALA A 111 -1.65 13.10 31.06
N LEU A 112 -0.63 12.48 31.66
CA LEU A 112 -0.41 12.50 33.12
C LEU A 112 -0.29 13.95 33.66
N GLY A 113 0.46 14.79 32.94
CA GLY A 113 0.59 16.22 33.30
C GLY A 113 -0.74 16.99 33.27
N VAL A 114 -1.66 16.65 32.38
CA VAL A 114 -3.01 17.23 32.34
C VAL A 114 -3.84 16.80 33.55
N PHE A 115 -3.85 15.51 33.91
CA PHE A 115 -4.58 15.00 35.08
C PHE A 115 -4.05 15.63 36.38
N ASN A 116 -2.74 15.75 36.53
CA ASN A 116 -2.13 16.42 37.68
C ASN A 116 -2.51 17.89 37.79
N LYS A 117 -2.59 18.62 36.67
CA LYS A 117 -3.02 20.02 36.65
C LYS A 117 -4.50 20.23 37.04
N ILE A 118 -5.35 19.26 36.73
CA ILE A 118 -6.79 19.30 37.07
C ILE A 118 -7.02 18.86 38.54
N GLY A 119 -5.96 18.40 39.23
CA GLY A 119 -6.06 17.96 40.62
C GLY A 119 -6.73 16.60 40.81
N ILE A 120 -6.77 15.78 39.78
CA ILE A 120 -7.36 14.43 39.85
C ILE A 120 -6.28 13.45 40.31
N ASN A 121 -6.34 13.05 41.58
CA ASN A 121 -5.48 12.01 42.16
C ASN A 121 -5.99 10.63 41.77
N VAL A 122 -5.52 10.10 40.63
CA VAL A 122 -5.78 8.75 40.19
C VAL A 122 -4.44 8.01 40.07
N GLU A 123 -4.44 6.73 40.39
CA GLU A 123 -3.28 5.88 40.24
C GLU A 123 -2.75 5.91 38.80
N GLU A 124 -1.45 6.02 38.63
CA GLU A 124 -0.76 6.14 37.33
C GLU A 124 -1.12 5.01 36.36
N ASN A 125 -1.19 3.78 36.86
CA ASN A 125 -1.61 2.61 36.08
C ASN A 125 -3.05 2.71 35.55
N THR A 126 -3.94 3.32 36.31
CA THR A 126 -5.34 3.54 35.85
C THR A 126 -5.38 4.59 34.74
N ILE A 127 -4.59 5.65 34.85
CA ILE A 127 -4.46 6.66 33.79
C ILE A 127 -3.86 6.06 32.53
N LEU A 128 -2.82 5.21 32.68
CA LEU A 128 -2.18 4.49 31.57
C LEU A 128 -3.18 3.60 30.85
N LEU A 129 -3.96 2.80 31.59
CA LEU A 129 -4.99 1.94 31.01
C LEU A 129 -6.03 2.74 30.22
N PHE A 130 -6.55 3.81 30.82
CA PHE A 130 -7.52 4.69 30.16
C PHE A 130 -6.95 5.30 28.86
N TRP A 131 -5.70 5.77 28.91
CA TRP A 131 -5.02 6.32 27.75
C TRP A 131 -4.82 5.27 26.64
N LEU A 132 -4.48 4.02 27.00
CA LEU A 132 -4.37 2.88 26.07
C LEU A 132 -5.69 2.61 25.36
N VAL A 133 -6.78 2.51 26.13
CA VAL A 133 -8.13 2.29 25.56
C VAL A 133 -8.46 3.38 24.56
N LEU A 134 -8.28 4.66 24.95
CA LEU A 134 -8.53 5.77 24.04
C LEU A 134 -7.66 5.75 22.80
N LYS A 135 -6.37 5.39 22.93
CA LYS A 135 -5.44 5.26 21.79
C LYS A 135 -5.90 4.18 20.81
N PHE A 136 -6.28 3.01 21.32
CA PHE A 136 -6.70 1.89 20.46
C PHE A 136 -8.07 2.13 19.83
N VAL A 137 -9.06 2.62 20.59
CA VAL A 137 -10.37 2.99 20.05
C VAL A 137 -10.25 4.07 18.97
N LYS A 138 -9.45 5.11 19.23
CA LYS A 138 -9.16 6.14 18.23
C LYS A 138 -8.56 5.54 16.96
N ASN A 139 -7.58 4.65 17.08
CA ASN A 139 -6.95 4.03 15.92
C ASN A 139 -7.92 3.15 15.13
N ILE A 140 -8.78 2.38 15.79
CA ILE A 140 -9.85 1.60 15.15
C ILE A 140 -10.76 2.51 14.33
N ILE A 141 -11.24 3.60 14.92
CA ILE A 141 -12.15 4.54 14.24
C ILE A 141 -11.46 5.20 13.06
N LEU A 142 -10.24 5.71 13.24
CA LEU A 142 -9.49 6.41 12.18
C LEU A 142 -9.13 5.47 11.04
N ASN A 143 -8.66 4.25 11.32
CA ASN A 143 -8.32 3.27 10.30
C ASN A 143 -9.56 2.85 9.50
N THR A 144 -10.68 2.58 10.19
CA THR A 144 -11.95 2.23 9.53
C THR A 144 -12.45 3.38 8.66
N PHE A 145 -12.38 4.60 9.19
CA PHE A 145 -12.78 5.79 8.44
C PHE A 145 -11.88 6.04 7.23
N TYR A 146 -10.56 5.94 7.39
CA TYR A 146 -9.62 6.09 6.28
C TYR A 146 -9.90 5.06 5.18
N THR A 147 -10.10 3.79 5.54
CA THR A 147 -10.29 2.70 4.58
C THR A 147 -11.67 2.76 3.90
N PHE A 148 -12.74 2.75 4.66
CA PHE A 148 -14.09 2.63 4.12
C PHE A 148 -14.79 3.97 3.91
N GLY A 149 -14.47 4.98 4.72
CA GLY A 149 -14.99 6.34 4.54
C GLY A 149 -14.44 7.00 3.27
N GLY A 150 -13.15 6.80 2.97
CA GLY A 150 -12.55 7.26 1.71
C GLY A 150 -13.20 6.62 0.48
N ALA A 151 -13.39 5.30 0.51
CA ALA A 151 -14.09 4.58 -0.57
C ALA A 151 -15.54 5.07 -0.73
N TYR A 152 -16.26 5.24 0.37
CA TYR A 152 -17.62 5.74 0.34
C TYR A 152 -17.72 7.18 -0.18
N MET A 153 -16.76 8.04 0.16
CA MET A 153 -16.72 9.41 -0.35
C MET A 153 -16.56 9.43 -1.88
N ILE A 154 -15.67 8.61 -2.44
CA ILE A 154 -15.52 8.45 -3.91
C ILE A 154 -16.83 7.97 -4.53
N TYR A 155 -17.49 6.98 -3.91
CA TYR A 155 -18.79 6.51 -4.36
C TYR A 155 -19.85 7.63 -4.39
N CYS A 156 -19.95 8.44 -3.33
CA CYS A 156 -20.88 9.57 -3.29
C CYS A 156 -20.60 10.64 -4.35
N TRP A 157 -19.33 10.81 -4.72
CA TRP A 157 -18.94 11.81 -5.71
C TRP A 157 -19.30 11.41 -7.14
N TYR A 158 -19.30 10.10 -7.45
CA TYR A 158 -19.31 9.63 -8.83
C TYR A 158 -20.37 8.56 -9.15
N HIS A 159 -21.25 8.19 -8.24
CA HIS A 159 -22.26 7.14 -8.48
C HIS A 159 -23.15 7.39 -9.71
N ASP A 160 -23.39 8.65 -10.06
CA ASP A 160 -24.14 9.11 -11.23
C ASP A 160 -23.25 9.57 -12.40
N ARG A 161 -21.93 9.64 -12.20
CA ARG A 161 -20.94 10.21 -13.13
C ARG A 161 -19.77 9.24 -13.40
N VAL A 162 -20.06 7.97 -13.56
CA VAL A 162 -19.06 6.90 -13.71
C VAL A 162 -18.05 7.16 -14.83
N ASN A 163 -18.51 7.65 -16.00
CA ASN A 163 -17.63 7.88 -17.15
C ASN A 163 -16.57 8.97 -16.85
N GLU A 164 -16.95 10.01 -16.13
CA GLU A 164 -16.04 11.09 -15.71
C GLU A 164 -15.04 10.56 -14.70
N ALA A 165 -15.48 9.81 -13.69
CA ALA A 165 -14.60 9.17 -12.71
C ALA A 165 -13.54 8.30 -13.40
N LEU A 166 -13.96 7.44 -14.34
CA LEU A 166 -13.06 6.55 -15.06
C LEU A 166 -12.09 7.30 -15.98
N GLN A 167 -12.53 8.40 -16.58
CA GLN A 167 -11.65 9.24 -17.40
C GLN A 167 -10.61 9.99 -16.56
N LEU A 168 -11.03 10.55 -15.43
CA LEU A 168 -10.13 11.20 -14.47
C LEU A 168 -9.13 10.20 -13.90
N LEU A 169 -9.59 9.01 -13.53
CA LEU A 169 -8.73 7.92 -13.05
C LEU A 169 -7.64 7.59 -14.08
N LYS A 170 -8.03 7.29 -15.33
CA LYS A 170 -7.07 6.95 -16.40
C LYS A 170 -6.09 8.07 -16.69
N ASN A 171 -6.60 9.29 -16.88
CA ASN A 171 -5.76 10.43 -17.26
C ASN A 171 -4.86 10.89 -16.10
N GLY A 172 -5.40 10.99 -14.88
CA GLY A 172 -4.64 11.36 -13.68
C GLY A 172 -3.54 10.36 -13.35
N THR A 173 -3.84 9.06 -13.46
CA THR A 173 -2.84 8.00 -13.28
C THR A 173 -1.73 8.11 -14.32
N VAL A 174 -2.06 8.31 -15.62
CA VAL A 174 -1.03 8.44 -16.67
C VAL A 174 -0.15 9.67 -16.45
N VAL A 175 -0.71 10.82 -16.07
CA VAL A 175 0.09 12.02 -15.75
C VAL A 175 1.06 11.74 -14.60
N LEU A 176 0.57 11.10 -13.53
CA LEU A 176 1.45 10.72 -12.41
C LEU A 176 2.52 9.71 -12.82
N LEU A 177 2.17 8.73 -13.66
CA LEU A 177 3.13 7.75 -14.18
C LEU A 177 4.24 8.39 -15.03
N ILE A 178 3.94 9.43 -15.77
CA ILE A 178 4.96 10.22 -16.50
C ILE A 178 5.91 10.89 -15.50
N LEU A 179 5.40 11.50 -14.44
CA LEU A 179 6.24 12.13 -13.41
C LEU A 179 7.10 11.09 -12.68
N ILE A 180 6.53 9.91 -12.37
CA ILE A 180 7.25 8.79 -11.78
C ILE A 180 8.37 8.32 -12.69
N ALA A 181 8.10 8.09 -13.98
CA ALA A 181 9.10 7.66 -14.95
C ALA A 181 10.24 8.69 -15.11
N VAL A 182 9.91 9.96 -15.22
CA VAL A 182 10.95 11.03 -15.34
C VAL A 182 11.83 11.06 -14.09
N TYR A 183 11.23 11.02 -12.90
CA TYR A 183 12.03 11.02 -11.66
C TYR A 183 12.79 9.70 -11.48
N GLY A 184 12.22 8.56 -11.91
CA GLY A 184 12.88 7.26 -11.88
C GLY A 184 14.13 7.22 -12.77
N ILE A 185 14.11 7.91 -13.93
CA ILE A 185 15.32 8.08 -14.75
C ILE A 185 16.38 8.89 -14.00
N VAL A 186 16.00 9.95 -13.29
CA VAL A 186 16.93 10.71 -12.44
C VAL A 186 17.51 9.82 -11.33
N ASP A 187 16.68 8.97 -10.72
CA ASP A 187 17.12 7.99 -9.71
C ASP A 187 18.10 6.96 -10.31
N MET A 188 17.88 6.51 -11.56
CA MET A 188 18.85 5.67 -12.27
C MET A 188 20.20 6.38 -12.49
N CYS A 189 20.16 7.66 -12.89
CA CYS A 189 21.37 8.46 -13.03
C CYS A 189 22.09 8.65 -11.68
N TYR A 190 21.31 8.85 -10.59
CA TYR A 190 21.84 8.87 -9.22
C TYR A 190 22.55 7.57 -8.86
N GLN A 191 21.94 6.42 -9.14
CA GLN A 191 22.53 5.10 -8.87
C GLN A 191 23.78 4.82 -9.69
N ASN A 192 23.92 5.43 -10.87
CA ASN A 192 25.15 5.43 -11.66
C ASN A 192 26.20 6.43 -11.14
N GLY A 193 25.93 7.15 -10.06
CA GLY A 193 26.85 8.10 -9.46
C GLY A 193 27.02 9.40 -10.24
N GLN A 194 26.00 9.81 -11.02
CA GLN A 194 26.02 11.12 -11.72
C GLN A 194 25.82 12.25 -10.71
N TRP A 195 26.78 13.17 -10.62
CA TRP A 195 26.80 14.23 -9.61
C TRP A 195 25.57 15.16 -9.69
N TRP A 196 25.09 15.47 -10.89
CA TRP A 196 23.93 16.33 -11.07
C TRP A 196 22.65 15.70 -10.53
N ALA A 197 22.49 14.38 -10.70
CA ALA A 197 21.36 13.63 -10.16
C ALA A 197 21.46 13.51 -8.62
N GLN A 198 22.67 13.36 -8.08
CA GLN A 198 22.92 13.37 -6.64
C GLN A 198 22.54 14.71 -6.03
N ASN A 199 22.97 15.82 -6.63
CA ASN A 199 22.61 17.17 -6.19
C ASN A 199 21.11 17.41 -6.27
N PHE A 200 20.46 17.02 -7.38
CA PHE A 200 19.02 17.15 -7.52
C PHE A 200 18.25 16.38 -6.43
N ILE A 201 18.57 15.09 -6.24
CA ILE A 201 17.90 14.25 -5.25
C ILE A 201 18.18 14.74 -3.83
N SER A 202 19.39 15.19 -3.51
CA SER A 202 19.73 15.72 -2.19
C SER A 202 18.90 16.95 -1.79
N VAL A 203 18.50 17.77 -2.77
CA VAL A 203 17.63 18.94 -2.57
C VAL A 203 16.16 18.51 -2.50
N MET A 204 15.71 17.66 -3.43
CA MET A 204 14.30 17.29 -3.55
C MET A 204 13.83 16.33 -2.46
N TRP A 205 14.68 15.41 -2.03
CA TRP A 205 14.32 14.38 -1.08
C TRP A 205 13.82 14.91 0.28
N PRO A 206 14.51 15.88 0.94
CA PRO A 206 14.01 16.47 2.19
C PRO A 206 12.71 17.27 2.02
N ILE A 207 12.41 17.75 0.81
CA ILE A 207 11.15 18.44 0.52
C ILE A 207 10.00 17.43 0.42
N LEU A 208 10.22 16.33 -0.28
CA LEU A 208 9.20 15.34 -0.56
C LEU A 208 8.93 14.40 0.62
N HIS A 209 9.96 14.05 1.40
CA HIS A 209 9.91 13.04 2.43
C HIS A 209 10.46 13.52 3.76
N THR A 210 10.08 12.82 4.83
CA THR A 210 10.64 13.05 6.16
C THR A 210 12.13 12.71 6.15
N ASN A 211 12.95 13.64 6.59
CA ASN A 211 14.37 13.40 6.82
C ASN A 211 14.52 12.60 8.13
N THR A 212 14.41 11.29 8.06
CA THR A 212 14.76 10.40 9.18
C THR A 212 16.22 10.04 9.03
N GLU A 213 17.04 10.51 9.95
CA GLU A 213 18.50 10.53 9.91
C GLU A 213 19.18 9.20 9.63
N THR A 214 18.50 8.08 9.69
CA THR A 214 19.18 6.80 9.78
C THR A 214 18.83 5.75 8.75
N THR A 215 17.64 5.79 8.11
CA THR A 215 17.19 4.61 7.38
C THR A 215 16.85 4.83 5.90
N TYR A 216 16.52 6.04 5.50
CA TYR A 216 15.88 6.27 4.19
C TYR A 216 16.51 7.36 3.32
N PHE A 217 17.65 7.90 3.68
CA PHE A 217 18.33 8.86 2.83
C PHE A 217 18.98 8.14 1.63
N PRO A 218 18.68 8.51 0.37
CA PRO A 218 19.14 7.76 -0.81
C PRO A 218 20.65 7.57 -0.88
N MET A 219 21.43 8.51 -0.34
CA MET A 219 22.91 8.44 -0.36
C MET A 219 23.50 7.26 0.43
N PHE A 220 22.73 6.65 1.33
CA PHE A 220 23.23 5.63 2.26
C PHE A 220 22.59 4.26 2.07
N LEU A 221 21.64 4.13 1.14
CA LEU A 221 20.90 2.89 0.97
C LEU A 221 21.39 2.07 -0.21
N ASP A 222 20.94 0.80 -0.21
CA ASP A 222 21.07 -0.08 -1.37
C ASP A 222 20.63 0.63 -2.64
N ALA A 223 21.37 0.40 -3.72
CA ALA A 223 21.09 0.95 -5.02
C ALA A 223 19.82 0.32 -5.60
N ARG A 224 18.64 0.81 -5.17
CA ARG A 224 17.31 0.39 -5.65
C ARG A 224 16.59 1.58 -6.20
N ASN A 225 16.04 1.43 -7.39
CA ASN A 225 15.16 2.46 -7.94
C ASN A 225 13.86 2.51 -7.12
N ARG A 226 13.47 3.69 -6.72
CA ARG A 226 12.24 3.97 -5.97
C ARG A 226 11.47 5.15 -6.53
N SER A 227 12.06 5.81 -7.52
CA SER A 227 11.48 7.00 -8.13
C SER A 227 11.03 8.02 -7.06
N LEU A 228 9.83 8.55 -7.15
CA LEU A 228 9.25 9.52 -6.20
C LEU A 228 8.88 8.91 -4.83
N PHE A 229 8.95 7.60 -4.66
CA PHE A 229 8.49 6.95 -3.43
C PHE A 229 9.58 6.85 -2.37
N LEU A 230 9.18 6.86 -1.11
CA LEU A 230 10.10 6.69 0.02
C LEU A 230 10.84 5.35 -0.04
N GLU A 231 10.16 4.29 -0.49
CA GLU A 231 10.71 2.94 -0.60
C GLU A 231 10.32 2.28 -1.93
N ALA A 232 11.19 1.41 -2.44
CA ALA A 232 10.89 0.58 -3.61
C ALA A 232 9.66 -0.34 -3.41
N SER A 233 9.34 -0.71 -2.17
CA SER A 233 8.13 -1.47 -1.84
C SER A 233 6.85 -0.65 -2.06
N TYR A 234 6.85 0.64 -1.73
CA TYR A 234 5.70 1.52 -1.96
C TYR A 234 5.51 1.80 -3.45
N PHE A 235 6.60 1.98 -4.18
CA PHE A 235 6.57 2.05 -5.64
C PHE A 235 5.93 0.79 -6.24
N ALA A 236 6.35 -0.39 -5.79
CA ALA A 236 5.81 -1.67 -6.26
C ALA A 236 4.31 -1.85 -5.97
N ILE A 237 3.84 -1.45 -4.77
CA ILE A 237 2.41 -1.47 -4.41
C ILE A 237 1.62 -0.53 -5.33
N TYR A 238 2.15 0.66 -5.60
CA TYR A 238 1.50 1.59 -6.52
C TYR A 238 1.43 1.04 -7.94
N MET A 239 2.47 0.38 -8.43
CA MET A 239 2.47 -0.22 -9.78
C MET A 239 1.43 -1.33 -9.93
N ALA A 240 1.14 -2.12 -8.89
CA ALA A 240 0.07 -3.11 -8.92
C ALA A 240 -1.34 -2.49 -9.10
N PHE A 241 -1.52 -1.23 -8.75
CA PHE A 241 -2.71 -0.45 -9.08
C PHE A 241 -2.60 0.20 -10.46
N ALA A 242 -1.45 0.77 -10.79
CA ALA A 242 -1.30 1.70 -11.90
C ALA A 242 -1.09 1.01 -13.26
N PHE A 243 -0.42 -0.15 -13.31
CA PHE A 243 -0.24 -0.90 -14.57
C PHE A 243 -1.55 -1.34 -15.21
N PRO A 244 -2.52 -1.94 -14.53
CA PRO A 244 -3.82 -2.20 -15.12
C PRO A 244 -4.50 -0.96 -15.70
N ILE A 245 -4.42 0.19 -15.01
CA ILE A 245 -5.01 1.44 -15.49
C ILE A 245 -4.26 1.98 -16.73
N LEU A 246 -2.93 1.86 -16.76
CA LEU A 246 -2.11 2.21 -17.93
C LEU A 246 -2.45 1.32 -19.13
N TRP A 247 -2.55 0.00 -18.94
CA TRP A 247 -2.92 -0.95 -19.98
C TRP A 247 -4.33 -0.71 -20.50
N TRP A 248 -5.26 -0.34 -19.61
CA TRP A 248 -6.59 0.10 -20.01
C TRP A 248 -6.52 1.29 -20.97
N LYS A 249 -5.78 2.34 -20.57
CA LYS A 249 -5.61 3.53 -21.43
C LYS A 249 -4.95 3.17 -22.77
N MET A 250 -3.98 2.27 -22.78
CA MET A 250 -3.34 1.76 -24.00
C MET A 250 -4.31 0.98 -24.89
N ALA A 251 -5.16 0.13 -24.31
CA ALA A 251 -6.14 -0.64 -25.05
C ALA A 251 -7.16 0.25 -25.79
N GLU A 252 -7.54 1.37 -25.16
CA GLU A 252 -8.47 2.35 -25.73
C GLU A 252 -7.80 3.40 -26.65
N SER A 253 -6.48 3.43 -26.74
CA SER A 253 -5.73 4.42 -27.52
C SER A 253 -5.24 3.84 -28.83
N ASP A 254 -5.01 4.72 -29.82
CA ASP A 254 -4.51 4.35 -31.13
C ASP A 254 -3.28 5.16 -31.55
N GLY A 255 -2.59 4.68 -32.58
CA GLY A 255 -1.49 5.39 -33.25
C GLY A 255 -0.39 5.85 -32.29
N LYS A 256 0.04 7.10 -32.40
CA LYS A 256 1.15 7.69 -31.63
C LYS A 256 0.93 7.67 -30.12
N VAL A 257 -0.32 7.80 -29.67
CA VAL A 257 -0.65 7.79 -28.23
C VAL A 257 -0.39 6.41 -27.65
N ARG A 258 -0.85 5.33 -28.31
CA ARG A 258 -0.57 3.95 -27.88
C ARG A 258 0.93 3.66 -27.81
N VAL A 259 1.70 4.11 -28.82
CA VAL A 259 3.17 3.96 -28.83
C VAL A 259 3.80 4.72 -27.66
N GLY A 260 3.39 5.96 -27.39
CA GLY A 260 3.91 6.72 -26.25
C GLY A 260 3.61 6.06 -24.90
N LEU A 261 2.40 5.51 -24.72
CA LEU A 261 2.03 4.76 -23.52
C LEU A 261 2.80 3.43 -23.39
N MET A 262 3.12 2.77 -24.54
CA MET A 262 3.97 1.58 -24.53
C MET A 262 5.40 1.93 -24.08
N VAL A 263 5.98 3.03 -24.59
CA VAL A 263 7.29 3.49 -24.12
C VAL A 263 7.27 3.82 -22.62
N LEU A 264 6.23 4.48 -22.14
CA LEU A 264 6.03 4.73 -20.71
C LEU A 264 5.97 3.42 -19.90
N TYR A 265 5.24 2.42 -20.38
CA TYR A 265 5.19 1.09 -19.77
C TYR A 265 6.57 0.43 -19.71
N LEU A 266 7.36 0.48 -20.79
CA LEU A 266 8.71 -0.09 -20.84
C LEU A 266 9.63 0.56 -19.80
N ILE A 267 9.60 1.88 -19.67
CA ILE A 267 10.39 2.62 -18.68
C ILE A 267 9.99 2.21 -17.27
N LEU A 268 8.70 2.26 -16.94
CA LEU A 268 8.19 1.95 -15.60
C LEU A 268 8.41 0.48 -15.21
N ALA A 269 8.28 -0.46 -16.15
CA ALA A 269 8.58 -1.86 -15.90
C ALA A 269 10.08 -2.06 -15.65
N CYS A 270 10.96 -1.37 -16.39
CA CYS A 270 12.39 -1.37 -16.13
C CYS A 270 12.70 -0.83 -14.73
N GLU A 271 12.12 0.31 -14.34
CA GLU A 271 12.27 0.90 -13.01
C GLU A 271 11.78 -0.03 -11.90
N LEU A 272 10.65 -0.74 -12.13
CA LEU A 272 10.13 -1.73 -11.18
C LEU A 272 11.13 -2.87 -10.95
N TYR A 273 11.75 -3.39 -12.01
CA TYR A 273 12.79 -4.41 -11.90
C TYR A 273 14.05 -3.88 -11.21
N LEU A 274 14.46 -2.63 -11.50
CA LEU A 274 15.57 -1.96 -10.83
C LEU A 274 15.27 -1.67 -9.34
N GLY A 275 14.01 -1.53 -8.98
CA GLY A 275 13.57 -1.43 -7.58
C GLY A 275 13.80 -2.72 -6.78
N LEU A 276 14.12 -3.83 -7.46
CA LEU A 276 14.39 -5.15 -6.88
C LEU A 276 13.29 -5.59 -5.89
N SER A 277 12.05 -5.14 -6.14
CA SER A 277 10.90 -5.50 -5.31
C SER A 277 10.31 -6.82 -5.78
N ARG A 278 10.45 -7.85 -4.95
CA ARG A 278 9.90 -9.19 -5.22
C ARG A 278 8.38 -9.17 -5.39
N THR A 279 7.70 -8.45 -4.51
CA THR A 279 6.25 -8.28 -4.58
C THR A 279 5.84 -7.63 -5.89
N GLY A 280 6.52 -6.55 -6.31
CA GLY A 280 6.19 -5.86 -7.55
C GLY A 280 6.42 -6.73 -8.79
N THR A 281 7.56 -7.43 -8.86
CA THR A 281 7.84 -8.35 -9.97
C THR A 281 6.82 -9.50 -10.04
N ALA A 282 6.49 -10.10 -8.90
CA ALA A 282 5.49 -11.17 -8.84
C ALA A 282 4.10 -10.69 -9.27
N LEU A 283 3.67 -9.51 -8.80
CA LEU A 283 2.36 -8.95 -9.15
C LEU A 283 2.26 -8.60 -10.63
N LEU A 284 3.28 -7.98 -11.22
CA LEU A 284 3.34 -7.73 -12.67
C LEU A 284 3.13 -9.03 -13.47
N LEU A 285 3.82 -10.11 -13.09
CA LEU A 285 3.69 -11.41 -13.77
C LEU A 285 2.30 -12.03 -13.55
N ILE A 286 1.73 -11.94 -12.35
CA ILE A 286 0.40 -12.45 -12.04
C ILE A 286 -0.65 -11.69 -12.86
N GLU A 287 -0.59 -10.36 -12.92
CA GLU A 287 -1.52 -9.53 -13.69
C GLU A 287 -1.45 -9.84 -15.18
N LEU A 288 -0.26 -9.95 -15.74
CA LEU A 288 -0.06 -10.36 -17.14
C LEU A 288 -0.61 -11.77 -17.40
N PHE A 289 -0.37 -12.71 -16.47
CA PHE A 289 -0.91 -14.07 -16.57
C PHE A 289 -2.43 -14.07 -16.55
N LEU A 290 -3.06 -13.31 -15.66
CA LEU A 290 -4.52 -13.18 -15.60
C LEU A 290 -5.09 -12.57 -16.89
N LEU A 291 -4.43 -11.55 -17.45
CA LEU A 291 -4.78 -11.00 -18.77
C LEU A 291 -4.73 -12.07 -19.86
N MET A 292 -3.66 -12.89 -19.86
CA MET A 292 -3.51 -13.99 -20.82
C MET A 292 -4.66 -14.99 -20.70
N VAL A 293 -5.00 -15.41 -19.49
CA VAL A 293 -6.14 -16.32 -19.24
C VAL A 293 -7.44 -15.74 -19.79
N VAL A 294 -7.72 -14.47 -19.53
CA VAL A 294 -8.92 -13.79 -20.04
C VAL A 294 -8.88 -13.68 -21.57
N GLY A 295 -7.74 -13.34 -22.16
CA GLY A 295 -7.55 -13.23 -23.61
C GLY A 295 -7.80 -14.55 -24.32
N ILE A 296 -7.27 -15.66 -23.80
CA ILE A 296 -7.49 -17.02 -24.33
C ILE A 296 -8.98 -17.39 -24.20
N TYR A 297 -9.58 -17.13 -23.03
CA TYR A 297 -10.99 -17.44 -22.79
C TYR A 297 -11.93 -16.71 -23.77
N LYS A 298 -11.66 -15.42 -24.01
CA LYS A 298 -12.47 -14.58 -24.92
C LYS A 298 -12.19 -14.84 -26.40
N LYS A 299 -11.12 -15.55 -26.76
CA LYS A 299 -10.72 -15.87 -28.14
C LYS A 299 -10.59 -14.64 -29.05
N ASN A 300 -10.30 -13.48 -28.50
CA ASN A 300 -10.14 -12.24 -29.24
C ASN A 300 -8.68 -12.07 -29.69
N LYS A 301 -8.42 -12.26 -30.99
CA LYS A 301 -7.06 -12.22 -31.57
C LYS A 301 -6.38 -10.85 -31.38
N ALA A 302 -7.12 -9.75 -31.55
CA ALA A 302 -6.57 -8.40 -31.37
C ALA A 302 -6.15 -8.16 -29.92
N PHE A 303 -6.98 -8.59 -28.97
CA PHE A 303 -6.69 -8.51 -27.55
C PHE A 303 -5.52 -9.40 -27.15
N LEU A 304 -5.43 -10.63 -27.68
CA LEU A 304 -4.28 -11.51 -27.48
C LEU A 304 -2.97 -10.91 -28.03
N SER A 305 -3.02 -10.29 -29.21
CA SER A 305 -1.87 -9.57 -29.77
C SER A 305 -1.43 -8.42 -28.86
N PHE A 306 -2.36 -7.66 -28.31
CA PHE A 306 -2.08 -6.62 -27.34
C PHE A 306 -1.38 -7.17 -26.08
N ILE A 307 -1.90 -8.28 -25.52
CA ILE A 307 -1.29 -8.95 -24.36
C ILE A 307 0.12 -9.44 -24.67
N THR A 308 0.33 -10.03 -25.86
CA THR A 308 1.66 -10.47 -26.30
C THR A 308 2.65 -9.30 -26.35
N CYS A 309 2.22 -8.11 -26.80
CA CYS A 309 3.05 -6.92 -26.77
C CYS A 309 3.40 -6.49 -25.32
N LEU A 310 2.47 -6.63 -24.38
CA LEU A 310 2.75 -6.33 -22.95
C LEU A 310 3.78 -7.31 -22.37
N PHE A 311 3.66 -8.62 -22.67
CA PHE A 311 4.66 -9.63 -22.26
C PHE A 311 6.03 -9.36 -22.86
N ALA A 312 6.09 -9.09 -24.17
CA ALA A 312 7.33 -8.72 -24.84
C ALA A 312 7.95 -7.48 -24.21
N GLY A 313 7.13 -6.47 -23.90
CA GLY A 313 7.55 -5.27 -23.17
C GLY A 313 8.14 -5.57 -21.79
N ALA A 314 7.49 -6.43 -21.00
CA ALA A 314 8.01 -6.84 -19.70
C ALA A 314 9.37 -7.55 -19.81
N ILE A 315 9.53 -8.44 -20.79
CA ILE A 315 10.79 -9.17 -21.05
C ILE A 315 11.91 -8.20 -21.49
N LEU A 316 11.61 -7.28 -22.40
CA LEU A 316 12.55 -6.25 -22.84
C LEU A 316 12.99 -5.35 -21.69
N SER A 317 12.04 -4.90 -20.86
CA SER A 317 12.33 -4.07 -19.68
C SER A 317 13.16 -4.84 -18.65
N PHE A 318 12.92 -6.14 -18.49
CA PHE A 318 13.74 -7.00 -17.63
C PHE A 318 15.18 -7.09 -18.14
N GLY A 319 15.36 -7.33 -19.45
CA GLY A 319 16.68 -7.35 -20.08
C GLY A 319 17.43 -6.02 -19.92
N ALA A 320 16.73 -4.89 -20.12
CA ALA A 320 17.29 -3.56 -19.91
C ALA A 320 17.69 -3.32 -18.45
N ALA A 321 16.87 -3.76 -17.49
CA ALA A 321 17.18 -3.64 -16.07
C ALA A 321 18.42 -4.47 -15.68
N ILE A 322 18.53 -5.71 -16.15
CA ILE A 322 19.72 -6.55 -15.92
C ILE A 322 20.97 -5.90 -16.53
N TYR A 323 20.87 -5.39 -17.77
CA TYR A 323 21.97 -4.70 -18.42
C TYR A 323 22.42 -3.46 -17.61
N PHE A 324 21.48 -2.67 -17.10
CA PHE A 324 21.78 -1.52 -16.26
C PHE A 324 22.46 -1.93 -14.95
N LEU A 325 21.95 -2.95 -14.27
CA LEU A 325 22.51 -3.48 -13.02
C LEU A 325 23.96 -3.95 -13.18
N GLN A 326 24.29 -4.52 -14.35
CA GLN A 326 25.63 -5.04 -14.62
C GLN A 326 26.63 -3.96 -15.00
N ASN A 327 26.20 -2.90 -15.71
CA ASN A 327 27.12 -1.97 -16.35
C ASN A 327 27.16 -0.58 -15.74
N TYR A 328 26.07 -0.18 -15.08
CA TYR A 328 25.92 1.22 -14.63
C TYR A 328 25.66 1.38 -13.13
N GLN A 329 25.18 0.37 -12.45
CA GLN A 329 24.89 0.51 -11.03
C GLN A 329 26.17 0.46 -10.19
N VAL A 330 26.35 1.44 -9.32
CA VAL A 330 27.44 1.46 -8.34
C VAL A 330 27.09 0.49 -7.18
N PRO A 331 27.89 -0.53 -6.93
CA PRO A 331 27.59 -1.52 -5.90
C PRO A 331 27.62 -0.91 -4.50
N ALA A 332 26.75 -1.43 -3.62
CA ALA A 332 26.80 -1.11 -2.20
C ALA A 332 28.00 -1.83 -1.55
N ILE A 333 28.71 -1.13 -0.68
CA ILE A 333 29.76 -1.74 0.15
C ILE A 333 29.06 -2.34 1.38
N PRO A 334 29.12 -3.66 1.59
CA PRO A 334 28.48 -4.29 2.73
C PRO A 334 29.04 -3.76 4.06
N GLY A 335 28.16 -3.40 5.00
CA GLY A 335 28.53 -2.96 6.35
C GLY A 335 28.96 -1.49 6.48
N GLU A 336 29.22 -0.79 5.38
CA GLU A 336 29.59 0.63 5.40
C GLU A 336 28.46 1.51 4.87
N ARG A 337 28.17 2.60 5.59
CA ARG A 337 27.27 3.66 5.15
C ARG A 337 28.09 4.74 4.44
N VAL A 338 28.60 4.41 3.24
CA VAL A 338 29.45 5.30 2.46
C VAL A 338 28.59 6.02 1.41
N PRO A 339 28.74 7.34 1.24
CA PRO A 339 28.10 8.09 0.17
C PRO A 339 28.36 7.48 -1.19
N LEU A 340 27.39 7.57 -2.11
CA LEU A 340 27.48 6.95 -3.44
C LEU A 340 28.68 7.47 -4.25
N ALA A 341 28.98 8.77 -4.14
CA ALA A 341 30.16 9.37 -4.77
C ALA A 341 31.47 8.72 -4.30
N GLU A 342 31.65 8.59 -2.99
CA GLU A 342 32.84 7.98 -2.41
C GLU A 342 32.95 6.50 -2.76
N ARG A 343 31.83 5.77 -2.83
CA ARG A 343 31.84 4.37 -3.29
C ARG A 343 32.35 4.24 -4.72
N LYS A 344 31.92 5.12 -5.62
CA LYS A 344 32.38 5.13 -7.00
C LYS A 344 33.88 5.43 -7.10
N GLU A 345 34.37 6.42 -6.36
CA GLU A 345 35.79 6.75 -6.32
C GLU A 345 36.64 5.60 -5.77
N LYS A 346 36.21 4.95 -4.69
CA LYS A 346 36.89 3.82 -4.10
C LYS A 346 37.00 2.64 -5.07
N ILE A 347 35.93 2.33 -5.80
CA ILE A 347 35.92 1.27 -6.81
C ILE A 347 36.88 1.57 -7.96
N ILE A 348 36.90 2.83 -8.43
CA ILE A 348 37.80 3.28 -9.50
C ILE A 348 39.26 3.23 -9.01
N GLN A 349 39.54 3.64 -7.77
CA GLN A 349 40.88 3.57 -7.17
C GLN A 349 41.39 2.15 -7.01
N GLU A 350 40.50 1.18 -6.74
CA GLU A 350 40.82 -0.24 -6.67
C GLU A 350 41.03 -0.90 -8.06
N GLY A 351 40.86 -0.14 -9.15
CA GLY A 351 41.06 -0.60 -10.53
C GLY A 351 40.02 -1.62 -11.01
N LEU A 352 38.90 -1.74 -10.29
CA LEU A 352 37.83 -2.66 -10.62
C LEU A 352 36.83 -2.04 -11.59
N SER A 353 36.44 -2.74 -12.63
CA SER A 353 35.32 -2.33 -13.48
C SER A 353 33.99 -2.60 -12.78
N LEU A 354 33.00 -1.73 -13.00
CA LEU A 354 31.64 -1.91 -12.45
C LEU A 354 31.03 -3.26 -12.88
N SER A 355 31.35 -3.76 -14.06
CA SER A 355 30.90 -5.04 -14.60
C SER A 355 31.52 -6.25 -13.89
N GLU A 356 32.73 -6.13 -13.35
CA GLU A 356 33.39 -7.19 -12.58
C GLU A 356 32.82 -7.34 -11.17
N ILE A 357 32.38 -6.19 -10.59
CA ILE A 357 31.83 -6.16 -9.22
C ILE A 357 30.33 -6.53 -9.24
N ASN A 358 29.60 -6.10 -10.25
CA ASN A 358 28.15 -6.29 -10.38
C ASN A 358 27.76 -7.53 -11.19
N LYS A 359 28.29 -8.70 -10.88
CA LYS A 359 27.88 -9.95 -11.55
C LYS A 359 26.45 -10.38 -11.14
N VAL A 360 25.47 -9.51 -11.41
CA VAL A 360 24.05 -9.91 -11.30
C VAL A 360 23.73 -10.80 -12.50
N SER A 361 23.81 -12.11 -12.32
CA SER A 361 23.33 -13.04 -13.35
C SER A 361 21.80 -13.09 -13.34
N ILE A 362 21.19 -13.42 -14.48
CA ILE A 362 19.74 -13.66 -14.57
C ILE A 362 19.31 -14.70 -13.53
N LYS A 363 20.09 -15.76 -13.35
CA LYS A 363 19.85 -16.81 -12.35
C LYS A 363 19.87 -16.24 -10.92
N SER A 364 20.84 -15.39 -10.59
CA SER A 364 20.94 -14.74 -9.28
C SER A 364 19.75 -13.82 -9.04
N TYR A 365 19.36 -13.00 -10.03
CA TYR A 365 18.19 -12.14 -9.93
C TYR A 365 16.89 -12.92 -9.70
N ILE A 366 16.67 -13.98 -10.50
CA ILE A 366 15.48 -14.83 -10.39
C ILE A 366 15.45 -15.53 -9.03
N ASN A 367 16.57 -16.10 -8.60
CA ASN A 367 16.67 -16.76 -7.30
C ASN A 367 16.40 -15.77 -6.15
N GLU A 368 16.98 -14.56 -6.17
CA GLU A 368 16.76 -13.56 -5.12
C GLU A 368 15.39 -12.89 -5.20
N SER A 369 14.80 -12.75 -6.37
CA SER A 369 13.55 -11.99 -6.56
C SER A 369 12.29 -12.86 -6.57
N LEU A 370 12.36 -14.14 -7.00
CA LEU A 370 11.21 -15.03 -7.08
C LEU A 370 11.34 -16.23 -6.13
N PHE A 371 12.42 -17.01 -6.25
CA PHE A 371 12.54 -18.25 -5.48
C PHE A 371 12.86 -18.03 -4.00
N SER A 372 13.51 -16.93 -3.64
CA SER A 372 13.75 -16.61 -2.23
C SER A 372 12.47 -16.35 -1.41
N LEU A 373 11.31 -16.25 -2.07
CA LEU A 373 10.00 -16.22 -1.37
C LEU A 373 9.64 -17.60 -0.78
N PHE A 374 10.16 -18.67 -1.36
CA PHE A 374 9.86 -20.06 -0.99
C PHE A 374 10.99 -20.72 -0.17
N ASP A 375 12.19 -20.15 -0.19
CA ASP A 375 13.35 -20.65 0.56
C ASP A 375 13.37 -20.11 1.99
N GLY A 376 12.86 -20.90 2.93
CA GLY A 376 12.91 -20.59 4.37
C GLY A 376 14.33 -20.59 4.96
N GLU A 377 15.32 -21.18 4.27
CA GLU A 377 16.72 -21.32 4.72
C GLU A 377 17.71 -20.35 4.02
N GLY A 378 17.19 -19.33 3.36
CA GLY A 378 17.87 -18.42 2.45
C GLY A 378 19.34 -18.11 2.74
N LYS A 379 20.21 -18.53 1.84
CA LYS A 379 21.66 -18.22 1.79
C LYS A 379 21.95 -16.99 0.91
N GLY A 380 21.24 -15.88 1.04
CA GLY A 380 21.45 -14.69 0.20
C GLY A 380 21.41 -13.40 1.01
N LYS A 381 21.86 -12.29 0.41
CA LYS A 381 21.86 -10.93 1.02
C LYS A 381 20.50 -10.48 1.57
N ARG A 382 19.40 -11.15 1.17
CA ARG A 382 18.01 -10.85 1.58
C ARG A 382 17.36 -11.94 2.43
N ALA A 383 18.08 -12.98 2.76
CA ALA A 383 17.60 -14.09 3.60
C ALA A 383 16.98 -13.59 4.90
N GLY A 384 17.66 -12.68 5.61
CA GLY A 384 17.18 -12.12 6.86
C GLY A 384 15.82 -11.41 6.75
N SER A 385 15.57 -10.67 5.64
CA SER A 385 14.26 -10.02 5.44
C SER A 385 13.13 -11.02 5.21
N ASN A 386 13.40 -12.16 4.57
CA ASN A 386 12.42 -13.22 4.37
C ASN A 386 12.14 -13.97 5.66
N GLN A 387 13.18 -14.29 6.42
CA GLN A 387 13.06 -14.94 7.72
C GLN A 387 12.18 -14.11 8.66
N VAL A 388 12.40 -12.77 8.71
CA VAL A 388 11.55 -11.87 9.51
C VAL A 388 10.10 -11.90 9.01
N ARG A 389 9.86 -11.79 7.70
CA ARG A 389 8.50 -11.78 7.14
C ARG A 389 7.77 -13.09 7.39
N LEU A 390 8.39 -14.20 7.05
CA LEU A 390 7.81 -15.54 7.22
C LEU A 390 7.65 -15.89 8.71
N GLY A 391 8.65 -15.57 9.55
CA GLY A 391 8.61 -15.80 10.98
C GLY A 391 7.46 -15.06 11.65
N ILE A 392 7.32 -13.75 11.39
CA ILE A 392 6.23 -12.94 11.94
C ILE A 392 4.88 -13.40 11.37
N THR A 393 4.77 -13.67 10.07
CA THR A 393 3.52 -14.17 9.47
C THR A 393 3.08 -15.50 10.10
N LYS A 394 4.02 -16.43 10.29
CA LYS A 394 3.77 -17.72 10.94
C LYS A 394 3.35 -17.52 12.39
N ALA A 395 4.04 -16.68 13.14
CA ALA A 395 3.68 -16.36 14.52
C ALA A 395 2.28 -15.75 14.64
N ASN A 396 1.94 -14.81 13.74
CA ASN A 396 0.60 -14.22 13.68
C ASN A 396 -0.50 -15.29 13.48
N ILE A 397 -0.25 -16.25 12.57
CA ILE A 397 -1.21 -17.33 12.32
C ILE A 397 -1.30 -18.25 13.55
N GLU A 398 -0.17 -18.66 14.15
CA GLU A 398 -0.15 -19.54 15.32
C GLU A 398 -0.86 -18.91 16.52
N ILE A 399 -0.62 -17.63 16.80
CA ILE A 399 -1.29 -16.90 17.88
C ILE A 399 -2.78 -16.71 17.55
N GLY A 400 -3.12 -16.36 16.31
CA GLY A 400 -4.49 -16.22 15.85
C GLY A 400 -5.29 -17.51 15.98
N LEU A 401 -4.67 -18.67 15.73
CA LEU A 401 -5.31 -19.99 15.91
C LEU A 401 -5.59 -20.34 17.38
N GLN A 402 -4.87 -19.75 18.33
CA GLN A 402 -5.20 -19.89 19.77
C GLN A 402 -6.42 -19.05 20.16
N HIS A 403 -6.72 -17.98 19.40
CA HIS A 403 -7.84 -17.07 19.62
C HIS A 403 -8.67 -16.87 18.33
N PRO A 404 -9.25 -17.91 17.73
CA PRO A 404 -9.67 -17.91 16.33
C PRO A 404 -10.82 -16.96 16.01
N LEU A 405 -11.75 -16.72 16.94
CA LEU A 405 -12.96 -15.93 16.64
C LEU A 405 -12.71 -14.42 16.69
N LEU A 406 -12.07 -13.93 17.74
CA LEU A 406 -11.92 -12.50 18.05
C LEU A 406 -10.45 -12.04 18.08
N GLY A 407 -9.49 -12.95 17.95
CA GLY A 407 -8.07 -12.62 18.05
C GLY A 407 -7.65 -12.20 19.46
N VAL A 408 -6.48 -11.54 19.54
CA VAL A 408 -5.89 -11.07 20.80
C VAL A 408 -6.20 -9.60 21.12
N GLY A 409 -6.97 -8.92 20.27
CA GLY A 409 -7.29 -7.50 20.38
C GLY A 409 -6.36 -6.60 19.57
N SER A 410 -6.95 -5.66 18.84
CA SER A 410 -6.19 -4.73 18.00
C SER A 410 -5.28 -3.82 18.82
N GLY A 411 -3.97 -3.87 18.55
CA GLY A 411 -2.92 -3.10 19.23
C GLY A 411 -2.30 -3.80 20.44
N LEU A 412 -2.79 -5.00 20.84
CA LEU A 412 -2.23 -5.81 21.91
C LEU A 412 -1.26 -6.90 21.41
N ASP A 413 -1.13 -7.04 20.12
CA ASP A 413 -0.35 -8.06 19.41
C ASP A 413 1.16 -7.98 19.67
N THR A 414 1.69 -6.79 19.98
CA THR A 414 3.13 -6.55 20.14
C THR A 414 3.76 -7.41 21.24
N ALA A 415 3.12 -7.55 22.40
CA ALA A 415 3.67 -8.35 23.50
C ALA A 415 3.63 -9.86 23.23
N TYR A 416 2.60 -10.33 22.54
CA TYR A 416 2.55 -11.75 22.10
C TYR A 416 3.70 -12.07 21.14
N LEU A 417 4.01 -11.17 20.19
CA LEU A 417 5.14 -11.35 19.29
C LEU A 417 6.48 -11.22 20.02
N TYR A 418 6.60 -10.29 20.98
CA TYR A 418 7.78 -10.18 21.81
C TYR A 418 8.04 -11.50 22.57
N GLU A 419 7.04 -12.03 23.26
CA GLU A 419 7.17 -13.26 24.01
C GLU A 419 7.54 -14.46 23.12
N LYS A 420 7.01 -14.49 21.89
CA LYS A 420 7.33 -15.54 20.91
C LYS A 420 8.78 -15.50 20.44
N PHE A 421 9.40 -14.31 20.36
CA PHE A 421 10.71 -14.13 19.73
C PHE A 421 11.81 -13.63 20.66
N LYS A 422 11.54 -13.36 21.96
CA LYS A 422 12.55 -12.87 22.91
C LYS A 422 13.79 -13.77 23.01
N ASP A 423 13.57 -15.09 22.90
CA ASP A 423 14.62 -16.10 22.99
C ASP A 423 15.11 -16.58 21.62
N ASP A 424 14.60 -15.97 20.52
CA ASP A 424 15.01 -16.35 19.16
C ASP A 424 16.47 -15.91 18.93
N GLN A 425 17.34 -16.88 18.66
CA GLN A 425 18.73 -16.63 18.31
C GLN A 425 18.90 -16.12 16.86
N ASN A 426 17.80 -16.05 16.09
CA ASN A 426 17.82 -15.51 14.74
C ASN A 426 18.08 -13.99 14.79
N GLY A 427 19.30 -13.58 14.50
CA GLY A 427 19.80 -12.21 14.68
C GLY A 427 18.96 -11.14 13.98
N GLU A 428 18.27 -11.47 12.87
CA GLU A 428 17.46 -10.51 12.11
C GLU A 428 16.16 -10.14 12.83
N ILE A 429 15.42 -11.09 13.40
CA ILE A 429 14.18 -10.80 14.15
C ILE A 429 14.54 -10.08 15.44
N LYS A 430 15.57 -10.56 16.15
CA LYS A 430 16.07 -9.92 17.36
C LYS A 430 16.49 -8.47 17.10
N TYR A 431 17.31 -8.24 16.07
CA TYR A 431 17.83 -6.92 15.76
C TYR A 431 16.75 -5.93 15.26
N ARG A 432 15.84 -6.40 14.38
CA ARG A 432 14.85 -5.51 13.74
C ARG A 432 13.60 -5.28 14.54
N PHE A 433 13.23 -6.21 15.42
CA PHE A 433 11.98 -6.14 16.16
C PHE A 433 12.20 -6.12 17.68
N ILE A 434 12.90 -7.11 18.24
CA ILE A 434 13.02 -7.25 19.71
C ILE A 434 13.83 -6.10 20.31
N LYS A 435 15.00 -5.83 19.79
CA LYS A 435 15.89 -4.76 20.31
C LYS A 435 15.23 -3.36 20.29
N PRO A 436 14.59 -2.90 19.19
CA PRO A 436 13.84 -1.65 19.21
C PRO A 436 12.68 -1.64 20.21
N LEU A 437 12.07 -2.79 20.48
CA LEU A 437 10.99 -2.92 21.44
C LEU A 437 11.51 -2.80 22.87
N GLU A 438 12.64 -3.43 23.18
CA GLU A 438 13.33 -3.32 24.48
C GLU A 438 13.82 -1.90 24.74
N GLU A 439 14.33 -1.21 23.70
CA GLU A 439 14.83 0.16 23.81
C GLU A 439 13.73 1.22 23.92
N LYS A 440 12.64 1.08 23.18
CA LYS A 440 11.58 2.11 23.02
C LYS A 440 10.30 1.78 23.77
N GLY A 441 10.13 0.54 24.22
CA GLY A 441 8.91 0.04 24.88
C GLY A 441 7.79 -0.35 23.92
N LEU A 442 6.81 -1.10 24.45
CA LEU A 442 5.69 -1.69 23.71
C LEU A 442 4.82 -0.68 22.95
N LEU A 443 4.69 0.54 23.50
CA LEU A 443 3.81 1.56 22.93
C LEU A 443 4.45 2.40 21.83
N SER A 444 5.76 2.48 21.81
CA SER A 444 6.51 3.35 20.88
C SER A 444 6.94 2.62 19.61
N SER A 445 7.17 1.31 19.67
CA SER A 445 7.71 0.54 18.54
C SER A 445 6.63 -0.02 17.62
N GLY A 446 5.46 -0.42 18.15
CA GLY A 446 4.43 -1.15 17.42
C GLY A 446 4.89 -2.51 16.91
N SER A 447 3.97 -3.34 16.45
CA SER A 447 4.30 -4.60 15.79
C SER A 447 4.49 -4.40 14.29
N PRO A 448 5.52 -5.02 13.68
CA PRO A 448 5.72 -4.92 12.25
C PRO A 448 4.65 -5.73 11.50
N VAL A 449 3.86 -5.09 10.66
CA VAL A 449 2.91 -5.77 9.78
C VAL A 449 3.63 -6.24 8.53
N MET A 450 3.89 -7.54 8.44
CA MET A 450 4.56 -8.18 7.30
C MET A 450 3.60 -8.81 6.31
N CYS A 451 2.40 -9.17 6.77
CA CYS A 451 1.26 -9.63 5.98
C CYS A 451 0.00 -9.09 6.65
N GLU A 452 -0.77 -8.27 5.94
CA GLU A 452 -2.00 -7.66 6.45
C GLU A 452 -2.97 -8.70 6.99
N TYR A 453 -3.21 -9.76 6.21
CA TYR A 453 -4.22 -10.77 6.54
C TYR A 453 -3.87 -11.58 7.78
N SER A 454 -2.60 -11.97 7.95
CA SER A 454 -2.17 -12.68 9.15
C SER A 454 -2.19 -11.78 10.38
N SER A 455 -1.85 -10.50 10.23
CA SER A 455 -1.92 -9.52 11.30
C SER A 455 -3.37 -9.24 11.72
N GLN A 456 -4.27 -9.04 10.75
CA GLN A 456 -5.70 -8.89 11.03
C GLN A 456 -6.30 -10.13 11.69
N PHE A 457 -5.90 -11.34 11.22
CA PHE A 457 -6.34 -12.60 11.83
C PHE A 457 -5.87 -12.72 13.28
N MET A 458 -4.61 -12.43 13.56
CA MET A 458 -4.10 -12.44 14.93
C MET A 458 -4.83 -11.43 15.82
N GLN A 459 -5.00 -10.20 15.33
CA GLN A 459 -5.58 -9.11 16.12
C GLN A 459 -7.08 -9.26 16.33
N THR A 460 -7.84 -9.72 15.31
CA THR A 460 -9.30 -9.61 15.28
C THR A 460 -10.02 -10.93 14.97
N GLY A 461 -9.27 -12.02 14.80
CA GLY A 461 -9.78 -13.35 14.50
C GLY A 461 -10.49 -13.46 13.15
N PHE A 462 -11.20 -14.56 12.94
CA PHE A 462 -11.98 -14.80 11.72
C PHE A 462 -13.08 -13.77 11.49
N LEU A 463 -13.69 -13.24 12.55
CA LEU A 463 -14.75 -12.24 12.40
C LEU A 463 -14.20 -10.93 11.84
N GLY A 464 -13.11 -10.41 12.40
CA GLY A 464 -12.53 -9.15 11.92
C GLY A 464 -11.99 -9.24 10.50
N ILE A 465 -11.23 -10.31 10.18
CA ILE A 465 -10.70 -10.50 8.82
C ILE A 465 -11.82 -10.73 7.79
N PHE A 466 -12.88 -11.46 8.14
CA PHE A 466 -14.03 -11.65 7.26
C PHE A 466 -14.65 -10.30 6.87
N PHE A 467 -14.96 -9.46 7.86
CA PHE A 467 -15.52 -8.14 7.59
C PHE A 467 -14.54 -7.23 6.85
N PHE A 468 -13.25 -7.33 7.12
CA PHE A 468 -12.24 -6.55 6.38
C PHE A 468 -12.19 -6.91 4.89
N ILE A 469 -12.25 -8.21 4.57
CA ILE A 469 -12.16 -8.71 3.19
C ILE A 469 -13.50 -8.55 2.43
N LEU A 470 -14.63 -8.57 3.13
CA LEU A 470 -15.97 -8.67 2.54
C LEU A 470 -16.25 -7.63 1.44
N PRO A 471 -15.94 -6.32 1.57
CA PRO A 471 -16.26 -5.34 0.53
C PRO A 471 -15.52 -5.61 -0.78
N MET A 472 -14.21 -5.85 -0.71
CA MET A 472 -13.40 -6.15 -1.89
C MET A 472 -13.76 -7.51 -2.48
N GLY A 473 -13.94 -8.52 -1.63
CA GLY A 473 -14.36 -9.86 -2.06
C GLY A 473 -15.71 -9.85 -2.78
N TYR A 474 -16.67 -9.07 -2.28
CA TYR A 474 -17.97 -8.89 -2.94
C TYR A 474 -17.82 -8.32 -4.35
N ILE A 475 -17.07 -7.22 -4.50
CA ILE A 475 -16.81 -6.59 -5.79
C ILE A 475 -16.10 -7.54 -6.76
N LEU A 476 -15.04 -8.22 -6.31
CA LEU A 476 -14.32 -9.19 -7.13
C LEU A 476 -15.25 -10.31 -7.64
N VAL A 477 -16.10 -10.85 -6.78
CA VAL A 477 -17.08 -11.87 -7.20
C VAL A 477 -18.06 -11.30 -8.23
N CYS A 478 -18.55 -10.08 -8.05
CA CYS A 478 -19.46 -9.43 -9.02
C CYS A 478 -18.77 -9.25 -10.38
N PHE A 479 -17.55 -8.72 -10.41
CA PHE A 479 -16.81 -8.46 -11.64
C PHE A 479 -16.37 -9.75 -12.34
N LEU A 480 -15.88 -10.74 -11.61
CA LEU A 480 -15.52 -12.05 -12.18
C LEU A 480 -16.73 -12.75 -12.80
N ARG A 481 -17.91 -12.71 -12.15
CA ARG A 481 -19.16 -13.23 -12.73
C ARG A 481 -19.55 -12.50 -14.02
N ARG A 482 -19.30 -11.18 -14.11
CA ARG A 482 -19.57 -10.41 -15.34
C ARG A 482 -18.56 -10.76 -16.43
N LEU A 483 -17.27 -10.84 -16.10
CA LEU A 483 -16.23 -11.25 -17.04
C LEU A 483 -16.43 -12.66 -17.58
N TYR A 484 -16.97 -13.57 -16.76
CA TYR A 484 -17.34 -14.92 -17.22
C TYR A 484 -18.46 -14.87 -18.28
N ARG A 485 -19.41 -13.94 -18.17
CA ARG A 485 -20.50 -13.77 -19.13
C ARG A 485 -20.01 -13.04 -20.39
N LYS A 486 -20.81 -13.13 -21.46
CA LYS A 486 -20.54 -12.35 -22.67
C LYS A 486 -20.86 -10.87 -22.40
N ILE A 487 -19.88 -10.00 -22.60
CA ILE A 487 -20.03 -8.55 -22.57
C ILE A 487 -19.84 -8.07 -23.99
N ASP A 488 -20.91 -7.51 -24.60
CA ASP A 488 -20.87 -7.06 -25.98
C ASP A 488 -20.26 -5.65 -26.13
N ASN A 489 -20.32 -4.85 -25.07
CA ASN A 489 -19.72 -3.51 -25.06
C ASN A 489 -18.24 -3.59 -24.68
N GLU A 490 -17.36 -3.31 -25.63
CA GLU A 490 -15.91 -3.37 -25.45
C GLU A 490 -15.39 -2.41 -24.36
N LYS A 491 -15.95 -1.20 -24.26
CA LYS A 491 -15.58 -0.23 -23.22
C LYS A 491 -15.94 -0.73 -21.82
N GLU A 492 -17.12 -1.34 -21.70
CA GLU A 492 -17.55 -1.95 -20.43
C GLU A 492 -16.67 -3.14 -20.07
N PHE A 493 -16.33 -3.98 -21.05
CA PHE A 493 -15.42 -5.10 -20.86
C PHE A 493 -14.05 -4.64 -20.34
N TYR A 494 -13.43 -3.63 -20.97
CA TYR A 494 -12.16 -3.10 -20.53
C TYR A 494 -12.25 -2.46 -19.15
N ALA A 495 -13.30 -1.71 -18.86
CA ALA A 495 -13.50 -1.11 -17.54
C ALA A 495 -13.53 -2.19 -16.44
N ILE A 496 -14.38 -3.21 -16.61
CA ILE A 496 -14.51 -4.30 -15.62
C ILE A 496 -13.20 -5.08 -15.50
N LEU A 497 -12.56 -5.42 -16.63
CA LEU A 497 -11.34 -6.21 -16.64
C LEU A 497 -10.20 -5.51 -15.92
N PHE A 498 -9.88 -4.27 -16.29
CA PHE A 498 -8.72 -3.58 -15.77
C PHE A 498 -8.91 -3.08 -14.34
N ILE A 499 -10.13 -2.75 -13.95
CA ILE A 499 -10.46 -2.47 -12.54
C ILE A 499 -10.34 -3.77 -11.71
N THR A 500 -10.84 -4.90 -12.22
CA THR A 500 -10.67 -6.20 -11.53
C THR A 500 -9.20 -6.55 -11.32
N LEU A 501 -8.34 -6.29 -12.32
CA LEU A 501 -6.90 -6.52 -12.18
C LEU A 501 -6.27 -5.60 -11.14
N ALA A 502 -6.63 -4.32 -11.12
CA ALA A 502 -6.16 -3.38 -10.11
C ALA A 502 -6.65 -3.77 -8.70
N ASP A 503 -7.91 -4.22 -8.56
CA ASP A 503 -8.46 -4.77 -7.31
C ASP A 503 -7.66 -5.99 -6.83
N ILE A 504 -7.40 -6.96 -7.73
CA ILE A 504 -6.60 -8.16 -7.43
C ILE A 504 -5.18 -7.78 -7.07
N GLY A 505 -4.54 -6.90 -7.85
CA GLY A 505 -3.18 -6.44 -7.62
C GLY A 505 -3.02 -5.82 -6.23
N ILE A 506 -3.86 -4.85 -5.89
CA ILE A 506 -3.84 -4.21 -4.58
C ILE A 506 -4.18 -5.19 -3.45
N PHE A 507 -5.19 -6.03 -3.63
CA PHE A 507 -5.54 -7.04 -2.63
C PHE A 507 -4.37 -8.01 -2.39
N ALA A 508 -3.70 -8.46 -3.45
CA ALA A 508 -2.56 -9.37 -3.35
C ALA A 508 -1.33 -8.72 -2.68
N THR A 509 -1.18 -7.39 -2.71
CA THR A 509 -0.11 -6.71 -1.95
C THR A 509 -0.19 -6.97 -0.45
N GLY A 510 -1.37 -7.26 0.09
CA GLY A 510 -1.61 -7.56 1.50
C GLY A 510 -0.92 -8.82 2.01
N PHE A 511 -0.51 -9.74 1.13
CA PHE A 511 0.31 -10.90 1.53
C PHE A 511 1.76 -10.54 1.87
N GLY A 512 2.22 -9.35 1.52
CA GLY A 512 3.58 -8.91 1.79
C GLY A 512 3.71 -7.51 2.42
N ASN A 513 2.59 -6.81 2.65
CA ASN A 513 2.57 -5.44 3.17
C ASN A 513 1.24 -5.11 3.86
N THR A 514 1.14 -3.89 4.40
CA THR A 514 -0.12 -3.30 4.89
C THR A 514 -0.95 -2.78 3.73
N VAL A 515 -2.20 -3.19 3.63
CA VAL A 515 -3.15 -2.75 2.57
C VAL A 515 -4.13 -1.71 3.09
N ASN A 516 -4.60 -1.85 4.31
CA ASN A 516 -5.64 -0.99 4.89
C ASN A 516 -5.24 0.49 4.93
N ILE A 517 -3.94 0.78 5.09
CA ILE A 517 -3.40 2.14 5.11
C ILE A 517 -2.92 2.63 3.73
N THR A 518 -3.04 1.82 2.70
CA THR A 518 -2.67 2.21 1.33
C THR A 518 -3.86 2.88 0.66
N TYR A 519 -3.74 4.18 0.31
CA TYR A 519 -4.86 4.90 -0.29
C TYR A 519 -5.35 4.27 -1.60
N CYS A 520 -4.50 3.57 -2.34
CA CYS A 520 -4.91 2.84 -3.54
C CYS A 520 -6.00 1.79 -3.25
N TYR A 521 -6.01 1.17 -2.06
CA TYR A 521 -7.04 0.21 -1.67
C TYR A 521 -8.42 0.85 -1.61
N TRP A 522 -8.59 1.92 -0.83
CA TRP A 522 -9.89 2.55 -0.71
C TRP A 522 -10.30 3.33 -1.96
N LEU A 523 -9.33 3.86 -2.72
CA LEU A 523 -9.58 4.54 -3.97
C LEU A 523 -10.18 3.57 -5.01
N ILE A 524 -9.50 2.44 -5.26
CA ILE A 524 -9.98 1.46 -6.24
C ILE A 524 -11.29 0.81 -5.77
N LEU A 525 -11.43 0.51 -4.49
CA LEU A 525 -12.67 0.01 -3.91
C LEU A 525 -13.84 0.97 -4.16
N GLY A 526 -13.65 2.28 -3.95
CA GLY A 526 -14.68 3.29 -4.21
C GLY A 526 -15.08 3.35 -5.68
N ILE A 527 -14.11 3.35 -6.59
CA ILE A 527 -14.34 3.30 -8.05
C ILE A 527 -15.07 2.01 -8.46
N SER A 528 -14.68 0.87 -7.92
CA SER A 528 -15.32 -0.42 -8.21
C SER A 528 -16.78 -0.44 -7.80
N TYR A 529 -17.11 0.15 -6.63
CA TYR A 529 -18.51 0.34 -6.23
C TYR A 529 -19.30 1.29 -7.15
N VAL A 530 -18.68 2.36 -7.63
CA VAL A 530 -19.31 3.27 -8.63
C VAL A 530 -19.65 2.50 -9.90
N VAL A 531 -18.73 1.69 -10.42
CA VAL A 531 -18.95 0.88 -11.63
C VAL A 531 -20.03 -0.16 -11.41
N GLU A 532 -19.95 -0.94 -10.32
CA GLU A 532 -20.95 -2.00 -10.03
C GLU A 532 -22.36 -1.41 -9.84
N TYR A 533 -22.47 -0.27 -9.16
CA TYR A 533 -23.73 0.44 -9.00
C TYR A 533 -24.34 0.81 -10.36
N THR A 534 -23.57 1.46 -11.22
CA THR A 534 -24.03 1.89 -12.57
C THR A 534 -24.48 0.70 -13.43
N LEU A 535 -23.74 -0.42 -13.34
CA LEU A 535 -24.09 -1.64 -14.08
C LEU A 535 -25.38 -2.31 -13.57
N ARG A 536 -25.65 -2.22 -12.26
CA ARG A 536 -26.92 -2.71 -11.69
C ARG A 536 -28.10 -1.85 -12.08
N GLU A 537 -27.98 -0.55 -12.01
CA GLU A 537 -29.02 0.40 -12.41
C GLU A 537 -29.43 0.22 -13.88
N ARG A 538 -28.44 0.11 -14.77
CA ARG A 538 -28.71 -0.16 -16.19
C ARG A 538 -29.49 -1.46 -16.40
N LYS A 539 -29.14 -2.51 -15.68
CA LYS A 539 -29.86 -3.79 -15.77
C LYS A 539 -31.30 -3.67 -15.28
N GLN A 540 -31.54 -2.97 -14.17
CA GLN A 540 -32.89 -2.76 -13.64
C GLN A 540 -33.75 -1.98 -14.61
N LEU A 541 -33.22 -0.89 -15.20
CA LEU A 541 -33.93 -0.10 -16.21
C LEU A 541 -34.33 -0.91 -17.45
N ILE A 542 -33.53 -1.91 -17.84
CA ILE A 542 -33.87 -2.80 -18.96
C ILE A 542 -35.01 -3.73 -18.56
N ILE A 543 -34.96 -4.33 -17.36
CA ILE A 543 -36.01 -5.21 -16.83
C ILE A 543 -37.34 -4.45 -16.76
N ASP A 544 -37.35 -3.26 -16.15
CA ASP A 544 -38.54 -2.43 -15.99
C ASP A 544 -39.17 -2.02 -17.35
N LYS A 545 -38.32 -1.82 -18.37
CA LYS A 545 -38.82 -1.55 -19.74
C LYS A 545 -39.44 -2.79 -20.38
N VAL A 546 -38.85 -3.96 -20.21
CA VAL A 546 -39.39 -5.22 -20.75
C VAL A 546 -40.72 -5.54 -20.07
N GLU A 547 -40.80 -5.40 -18.74
CA GLU A 547 -42.03 -5.63 -17.98
C GLU A 547 -43.17 -4.65 -18.35
N LYS A 548 -42.84 -3.40 -18.72
CA LYS A 548 -43.84 -2.43 -19.21
C LYS A 548 -44.28 -2.65 -20.63
N CYS A 549 -43.53 -3.42 -21.42
CA CYS A 549 -43.86 -3.76 -22.80
C CYS A 549 -44.52 -5.14 -22.94
N ALA A 550 -44.49 -5.96 -21.88
CA ALA A 550 -45.20 -7.25 -21.77
C ALA A 550 -46.56 -7.05 -21.12
#